data_136f9b01e03676cf489487ddda7e1c69
#
_entry.id   136f9b01e03676cf489487ddda7e1c69
#
_cell.length_a   1.000
_cell.length_b   1.000
_cell.length_c   1.000
_cell.angle_alpha   90.00
_cell.angle_beta   90.00
_cell.angle_gamma   90.00
#
_symmetry.space_group_name_H-M   'P 1'
#
loop_
_entity.id
_entity.type
_entity.pdbx_description
1 polymer ?
#
loop_
_entity_poly.entity_id
_entity_poly.type
_entity_poly.pdbx_seq_one_letter_code
_entity_poly.pdbx_strand_id
1 'polypeptide(L)'
;MSITADDFAVGDTVPYLTNRGVKGYFEALKTPVVVKETEGKKAFHFDGSQLFRSSFSLPATLQDNAPYTLEAWVLNDSIAENECVADFTTSHDELEKIMLVNGTEPRCGVINHYGWYEDVGYKGMKELTGRWQHIYICFDGRMEQVYINGEQVSGKDIQLLVKPSQFVTLGRNAEGEWPFTGYLHSLKLWDEYIPLQGRK
;
A
#
# COMPACT_ATOMS: atom_id res chain seq x y z
N MET A 1 6.05 9.91 2.92
CA MET A 1 5.18 9.95 1.73
C MET A 1 3.72 9.96 2.17
N SER A 2 2.85 10.75 1.51
CA SER A 2 1.41 10.75 1.83
C SER A 2 0.59 11.24 0.64
N ILE A 3 -0.44 10.49 0.27
CA ILE A 3 -1.48 10.87 -0.70
C ILE A 3 -2.86 10.72 -0.06
N THR A 4 -3.80 11.57 -0.45
CA THR A 4 -5.19 11.49 0.00
C THR A 4 -6.15 12.03 -1.08
N ALA A 5 -7.30 11.37 -1.22
CA ALA A 5 -8.36 11.82 -2.11
C ALA A 5 -9.07 13.10 -1.62
N ASP A 6 -8.86 13.48 -0.37
CA ASP A 6 -9.43 14.71 0.19
C ASP A 6 -8.88 15.99 -0.49
N ASP A 7 -7.72 15.88 -1.15
CA ASP A 7 -7.10 17.00 -1.89
C ASP A 7 -7.84 17.34 -3.20
N PHE A 8 -8.83 16.53 -3.61
CA PHE A 8 -9.50 16.63 -4.90
C PHE A 8 -11.03 16.73 -4.74
N ALA A 9 -11.71 17.21 -5.78
CA ALA A 9 -13.17 17.19 -5.83
C ALA A 9 -13.69 15.84 -6.37
N VAL A 10 -14.89 15.44 -5.94
CA VAL A 10 -15.59 14.28 -6.53
C VAL A 10 -15.87 14.57 -8.00
N GLY A 11 -15.56 13.62 -8.86
CA GLY A 11 -15.64 13.72 -10.31
C GLY A 11 -14.36 14.13 -11.01
N ASP A 12 -13.34 14.60 -10.28
CA ASP A 12 -12.04 14.93 -10.87
C ASP A 12 -11.41 13.69 -11.51
N THR A 13 -10.88 13.88 -12.73
CA THR A 13 -9.99 12.93 -13.38
C THR A 13 -8.55 13.37 -13.09
N VAL A 14 -7.81 12.54 -12.36
CA VAL A 14 -6.53 12.93 -11.76
C VAL A 14 -5.38 12.18 -12.42
N PRO A 15 -4.61 12.83 -13.31
CA PRO A 15 -3.40 12.26 -13.91
C PRO A 15 -2.17 12.36 -13.00
N TYR A 16 -2.19 13.28 -12.01
CA TYR A 16 -1.09 13.50 -11.07
C TYR A 16 -1.61 13.51 -9.64
N LEU A 17 -1.11 12.60 -8.80
CA LEU A 17 -1.40 12.60 -7.37
C LEU A 17 -0.31 13.38 -6.65
N THR A 18 -0.69 14.45 -5.96
CA THR A 18 0.22 15.24 -5.13
C THR A 18 0.70 14.40 -3.95
N ASN A 19 2.02 14.30 -3.79
CA ASN A 19 2.62 13.68 -2.62
C ASN A 19 2.96 14.73 -1.56
N ARG A 20 2.53 14.49 -0.33
CA ARG A 20 2.92 15.27 0.84
C ARG A 20 4.05 14.54 1.59
N GLY A 21 5.04 15.25 2.05
CA GLY A 21 6.22 14.72 2.75
C GLY A 21 7.45 14.75 1.85
N VAL A 22 7.70 13.75 1.02
CA VAL A 22 8.78 13.79 0.03
C VAL A 22 8.37 14.69 -1.14
N LYS A 23 9.26 15.57 -1.59
CA LYS A 23 8.99 16.44 -2.74
C LYS A 23 8.79 15.58 -4.00
N GLY A 24 7.64 15.74 -4.65
CA GLY A 24 7.31 15.06 -5.89
C GLY A 24 5.82 14.70 -6.00
N TYR A 25 5.49 13.91 -6.98
CA TYR A 25 4.14 13.50 -7.33
C TYR A 25 4.15 12.08 -7.89
N PHE A 26 2.97 11.50 -8.04
CA PHE A 26 2.75 10.28 -8.81
C PHE A 26 2.07 10.65 -10.13
N GLU A 27 2.59 10.15 -11.24
CA GLU A 27 2.06 10.34 -12.59
C GLU A 27 1.40 9.07 -13.11
N ALA A 28 0.22 9.21 -13.69
CA ALA A 28 -0.45 8.13 -14.39
C ALA A 28 0.34 7.74 -15.65
N LEU A 29 0.90 6.54 -15.67
CA LEU A 29 1.57 5.97 -16.86
C LEU A 29 0.58 5.36 -17.85
N LYS A 30 -0.65 5.10 -17.38
CA LYS A 30 -1.78 4.59 -18.14
C LYS A 30 -3.00 5.47 -17.89
N THR A 31 -4.13 4.88 -17.58
CA THR A 31 -5.37 5.59 -17.30
C THR A 31 -5.29 6.38 -15.99
N PRO A 32 -5.68 7.67 -15.94
CA PRO A 32 -5.85 8.41 -14.70
C PRO A 32 -6.91 7.79 -13.79
N VAL A 33 -6.85 8.08 -12.49
CA VAL A 33 -7.95 7.75 -11.56
C VAL A 33 -9.06 8.81 -11.64
N VAL A 34 -10.28 8.39 -11.30
CA VAL A 34 -11.40 9.29 -11.06
C VAL A 34 -11.67 9.34 -9.56
N VAL A 35 -11.85 10.52 -9.02
CA VAL A 35 -12.27 10.69 -7.61
C VAL A 35 -13.76 10.41 -7.50
N LYS A 36 -14.11 9.44 -6.67
CA LYS A 36 -15.50 9.07 -6.36
C LYS A 36 -15.76 9.20 -4.86
N GLU A 37 -17.02 9.28 -4.51
CA GLU A 37 -17.48 9.12 -3.13
C GLU A 37 -18.14 7.75 -2.96
N THR A 38 -17.72 7.01 -1.96
CA THR A 38 -18.30 5.72 -1.60
C THR A 38 -18.31 5.56 -0.09
N GLU A 39 -19.45 5.16 0.49
CA GLU A 39 -19.64 4.99 1.94
C GLU A 39 -19.15 6.20 2.75
N GLY A 40 -19.43 7.43 2.27
CA GLY A 40 -19.12 8.68 2.95
C GLY A 40 -17.63 9.09 2.91
N LYS A 41 -16.79 8.44 2.09
CA LYS A 41 -15.41 8.82 1.87
C LYS A 41 -15.14 9.13 0.41
N LYS A 42 -14.36 10.21 0.16
CA LYS A 42 -13.76 10.45 -1.14
C LYS A 42 -12.63 9.44 -1.36
N ALA A 43 -12.51 8.93 -2.57
CA ALA A 43 -11.47 7.96 -2.90
C ALA A 43 -11.05 8.02 -4.37
N PHE A 44 -9.83 7.67 -4.65
CA PHE A 44 -9.34 7.35 -5.98
C PHE A 44 -9.91 6.00 -6.40
N HIS A 45 -10.66 5.96 -7.47
CA HIS A 45 -11.23 4.74 -8.02
C HIS A 45 -10.26 4.10 -9.03
N PHE A 46 -9.87 2.87 -8.73
CA PHE A 46 -9.07 2.01 -9.58
C PHE A 46 -9.99 0.93 -10.19
N ASP A 47 -9.94 0.75 -11.49
CA ASP A 47 -10.67 -0.29 -12.23
C ASP A 47 -9.73 -1.36 -12.82
N GLY A 48 -8.48 -1.38 -12.37
CA GLY A 48 -7.44 -2.29 -12.83
C GLY A 48 -6.67 -1.77 -14.07
N SER A 49 -7.09 -0.67 -14.70
CA SER A 49 -6.36 -0.09 -15.83
C SER A 49 -5.26 0.91 -15.41
N GLN A 50 -5.28 1.36 -14.15
CA GLN A 50 -4.40 2.38 -13.65
C GLN A 50 -3.01 1.81 -13.28
N LEU A 51 -2.01 2.61 -13.54
CA LEU A 51 -0.64 2.47 -13.03
C LEU A 51 -0.06 3.85 -12.86
N PHE A 52 0.28 4.20 -11.64
CA PHE A 52 1.00 5.42 -11.31
C PHE A 52 2.43 5.13 -10.94
N ARG A 53 3.33 6.05 -11.26
CA ARG A 53 4.74 6.00 -10.85
C ARG A 53 5.15 7.33 -10.22
N SER A 54 5.94 7.24 -9.15
CA SER A 54 6.45 8.44 -8.49
C SER A 54 7.54 9.12 -9.33
N SER A 55 7.63 10.45 -9.21
CA SER A 55 8.72 11.28 -9.71
C SER A 55 9.91 11.35 -8.73
N PHE A 56 9.90 10.54 -7.68
CA PHE A 56 10.91 10.50 -6.62
C PHE A 56 11.30 9.06 -6.31
N SER A 57 12.52 8.88 -5.80
CA SER A 57 13.05 7.61 -5.32
C SER A 57 12.55 7.28 -3.92
N LEU A 58 12.56 6.01 -3.55
CA LEU A 58 12.36 5.59 -2.17
C LEU A 58 13.42 6.30 -1.28
N PRO A 59 13.02 7.02 -0.21
CA PRO A 59 13.95 7.66 0.69
C PRO A 59 15.00 6.68 1.26
N ALA A 60 16.25 7.10 1.37
CA ALA A 60 17.31 6.27 1.92
C ALA A 60 17.05 5.87 3.39
N THR A 61 16.27 6.67 4.11
CA THR A 61 15.82 6.40 5.48
C THR A 61 14.87 5.20 5.62
N LEU A 62 14.37 4.67 4.49
CA LEU A 62 13.51 3.47 4.43
C LEU A 62 14.24 2.23 3.90
N GLN A 63 15.56 2.33 3.69
CA GLN A 63 16.36 1.23 3.14
C GLN A 63 16.95 0.35 4.26
N ASP A 64 17.46 -0.81 3.86
CA ASP A 64 18.02 -1.83 4.74
C ASP A 64 16.96 -2.33 5.75
N ASN A 65 17.30 -2.35 7.03
CA ASN A 65 16.44 -2.78 8.13
C ASN A 65 15.83 -1.59 8.89
N ALA A 66 15.59 -0.47 8.20
CA ALA A 66 15.07 0.74 8.81
C ALA A 66 13.64 0.57 9.32
N PRO A 67 13.28 1.19 10.46
CA PRO A 67 11.91 1.20 10.95
C PRO A 67 11.00 1.98 9.99
N TYR A 68 9.74 1.54 9.90
CA TYR A 68 8.74 2.24 9.10
C TYR A 68 7.33 2.06 9.64
N THR A 69 6.41 2.91 9.16
CA THR A 69 4.98 2.77 9.38
C THR A 69 4.24 3.02 8.08
N LEU A 70 3.33 2.11 7.72
CA LEU A 70 2.46 2.22 6.56
C LEU A 70 1.01 2.25 7.01
N GLU A 71 0.24 3.21 6.53
CA GLU A 71 -1.20 3.34 6.78
C GLU A 71 -1.94 3.50 5.45
N ALA A 72 -3.02 2.73 5.27
CA ALA A 72 -3.88 2.85 4.12
C ALA A 72 -5.36 2.69 4.50
N TRP A 73 -6.23 3.43 3.78
CA TRP A 73 -7.66 3.21 3.75
C TRP A 73 -8.06 2.72 2.38
N VAL A 74 -8.50 1.47 2.31
CA VAL A 74 -8.78 0.74 1.06
C VAL A 74 -10.15 0.10 1.13
N LEU A 75 -10.89 0.08 0.00
CA LEU A 75 -12.10 -0.69 -0.18
C LEU A 75 -12.00 -1.44 -1.51
N ASN A 76 -12.13 -2.75 -1.48
CA ASN A 76 -12.32 -3.61 -2.64
C ASN A 76 -13.74 -4.20 -2.59
N ASP A 77 -14.47 -4.14 -3.69
CA ASP A 77 -15.76 -4.85 -3.80
C ASP A 77 -15.52 -6.37 -3.96
N SER A 78 -14.48 -6.73 -4.70
CA SER A 78 -14.00 -8.09 -4.87
C SER A 78 -12.49 -8.05 -5.13
N ILE A 79 -11.81 -9.16 -4.91
CA ILE A 79 -10.39 -9.33 -5.23
C ILE A 79 -10.28 -10.54 -6.16
N ALA A 80 -9.74 -10.32 -7.37
CA ALA A 80 -9.68 -11.39 -8.37
C ALA A 80 -8.55 -12.39 -8.07
N GLU A 81 -7.41 -11.89 -7.60
CA GLU A 81 -6.21 -12.67 -7.28
C GLU A 81 -5.37 -11.87 -6.28
N ASN A 82 -4.12 -11.54 -6.62
CA ASN A 82 -3.34 -10.55 -5.89
C ASN A 82 -3.57 -9.18 -6.50
N GLU A 83 -3.86 -8.18 -5.68
CA GLU A 83 -4.09 -6.81 -6.12
C GLU A 83 -3.13 -5.85 -5.40
N CYS A 84 -2.20 -5.26 -6.15
CA CYS A 84 -1.19 -4.38 -5.59
C CYS A 84 -1.71 -2.94 -5.49
N VAL A 85 -1.91 -2.48 -4.27
CA VAL A 85 -2.26 -1.08 -3.98
C VAL A 85 -1.04 -0.18 -4.17
N ALA A 86 0.13 -0.61 -3.64
CA ALA A 86 1.39 0.11 -3.74
C ALA A 86 2.58 -0.86 -3.69
N ASP A 87 3.63 -0.56 -4.48
CA ASP A 87 4.93 -1.22 -4.42
C ASP A 87 6.02 -0.16 -4.30
N PHE A 88 6.77 -0.24 -3.20
CA PHE A 88 7.75 0.80 -2.84
C PHE A 88 9.16 0.46 -3.32
N THR A 89 9.38 -0.75 -3.83
CA THR A 89 10.67 -1.20 -4.34
C THR A 89 10.51 -2.01 -5.62
N THR A 90 11.61 -2.17 -6.35
CA THR A 90 11.65 -2.96 -7.59
C THR A 90 12.33 -4.31 -7.41
N SER A 91 12.65 -4.71 -6.17
CA SER A 91 13.26 -6.03 -5.89
C SER A 91 12.23 -7.15 -6.06
N HIS A 92 12.72 -8.35 -6.41
CA HIS A 92 11.92 -9.58 -6.46
C HIS A 92 12.04 -10.43 -5.18
N ASP A 93 12.94 -10.06 -4.27
CA ASP A 93 13.13 -10.73 -2.98
C ASP A 93 12.19 -10.12 -1.93
N GLU A 94 11.49 -10.96 -1.19
CA GLU A 94 10.52 -10.55 -0.19
C GLU A 94 11.12 -9.71 0.94
N LEU A 95 12.35 -10.00 1.35
CA LEU A 95 13.03 -9.26 2.41
C LEU A 95 13.60 -7.92 1.94
N GLU A 96 13.69 -7.73 0.63
CA GLU A 96 14.25 -6.54 0.00
C GLU A 96 13.18 -5.49 -0.38
N LYS A 97 11.90 -5.75 -0.07
CA LYS A 97 10.79 -4.88 -0.50
C LYS A 97 9.80 -4.55 0.62
N ILE A 98 9.17 -3.41 0.43
CA ILE A 98 7.94 -3.00 1.12
C ILE A 98 6.86 -2.86 0.05
N MET A 99 5.69 -3.40 0.29
CA MET A 99 4.54 -3.28 -0.59
C MET A 99 3.23 -3.37 0.19
N LEU A 100 2.13 -3.10 -0.48
CA LEU A 100 0.79 -3.34 0.03
C LEU A 100 -0.01 -4.08 -1.03
N VAL A 101 -0.28 -5.35 -0.78
CA VAL A 101 -1.05 -6.22 -1.66
C VAL A 101 -2.23 -6.80 -0.90
N ASN A 102 -3.41 -6.76 -1.51
CA ASN A 102 -4.56 -7.51 -1.05
C ASN A 102 -4.65 -8.82 -1.84
N GLY A 103 -4.70 -9.95 -1.15
CA GLY A 103 -4.71 -11.28 -1.77
C GLY A 103 -5.93 -12.11 -1.42
N THR A 104 -6.19 -13.10 -2.29
CA THR A 104 -7.15 -14.19 -2.06
C THR A 104 -6.44 -15.48 -1.69
N GLU A 105 -7.18 -16.57 -1.45
CA GLU A 105 -6.61 -17.88 -1.21
C GLU A 105 -5.58 -18.30 -2.30
N PRO A 106 -4.48 -18.91 -1.92
CA PRO A 106 -4.11 -19.37 -0.56
C PRO A 106 -3.45 -18.30 0.32
N ARG A 107 -3.30 -17.07 -0.14
CA ARG A 107 -2.61 -15.95 0.53
C ARG A 107 -3.58 -14.81 0.86
N CYS A 108 -4.67 -15.16 1.51
CA CYS A 108 -5.77 -14.25 1.80
C CYS A 108 -5.37 -13.13 2.78
N GLY A 109 -5.77 -11.91 2.49
CA GLY A 109 -5.55 -10.72 3.33
C GLY A 109 -4.44 -9.81 2.84
N VAL A 110 -3.80 -9.09 3.78
CA VAL A 110 -2.71 -8.14 3.48
C VAL A 110 -1.39 -8.87 3.38
N ILE A 111 -0.65 -8.57 2.32
CA ILE A 111 0.72 -9.02 2.09
C ILE A 111 1.58 -7.77 1.90
N ASN A 112 2.62 -7.60 2.71
CA ASN A 112 3.50 -6.44 2.68
C ASN A 112 4.95 -6.77 2.25
N HIS A 113 5.31 -8.06 2.23
CA HIS A 113 6.57 -8.56 1.71
C HIS A 113 6.29 -9.82 0.89
N TYR A 114 6.03 -9.65 -0.40
CA TYR A 114 5.71 -10.76 -1.29
C TYR A 114 6.93 -11.23 -2.06
N GLY A 115 7.21 -12.52 -2.04
CA GLY A 115 8.34 -13.10 -2.74
C GLY A 115 8.23 -14.60 -2.96
N TRP A 116 9.31 -15.22 -3.49
CA TRP A 116 9.34 -16.61 -3.88
C TRP A 116 9.52 -17.60 -2.71
N TYR A 117 10.14 -17.17 -1.61
CA TYR A 117 10.60 -18.07 -0.55
C TYR A 117 9.84 -17.92 0.77
N GLU A 118 9.45 -16.70 1.14
CA GLU A 118 8.68 -16.46 2.36
C GLU A 118 7.56 -15.45 2.11
N ASP A 119 6.33 -15.87 2.31
CA ASP A 119 5.23 -14.93 2.41
C ASP A 119 5.26 -14.27 3.78
N VAL A 120 5.73 -13.05 3.83
CA VAL A 120 5.64 -12.22 5.01
C VAL A 120 4.39 -11.37 4.88
N GLY A 121 3.31 -11.88 5.41
CA GLY A 121 2.01 -11.27 5.41
C GLY A 121 1.08 -12.06 6.32
N TYR A 122 -0.14 -11.62 6.41
CA TYR A 122 -1.12 -12.32 7.24
C TYR A 122 -1.74 -13.49 6.47
N LYS A 123 -1.47 -14.73 6.93
CA LYS A 123 -2.08 -15.94 6.39
C LYS A 123 -3.36 -16.29 7.17
N GLY A 124 -4.41 -16.66 6.45
CA GLY A 124 -5.66 -17.14 7.05
C GLY A 124 -6.69 -16.07 7.38
N MET A 125 -6.50 -14.84 6.92
CA MET A 125 -7.57 -13.85 6.92
C MET A 125 -8.62 -14.19 5.86
N LYS A 126 -9.84 -13.72 6.11
CA LYS A 126 -10.83 -13.57 5.05
C LYS A 126 -10.37 -12.48 4.09
N GLU A 127 -10.82 -12.56 2.85
CA GLU A 127 -10.66 -11.50 1.89
C GLU A 127 -11.12 -10.16 2.47
N LEU A 128 -10.34 -9.11 2.25
CA LEU A 128 -10.65 -7.78 2.73
C LEU A 128 -11.57 -7.06 1.73
N THR A 129 -12.78 -7.57 1.55
CA THR A 129 -13.74 -7.08 0.56
C THR A 129 -15.01 -6.52 1.20
N GLY A 130 -15.75 -5.73 0.42
CA GLY A 130 -17.12 -5.29 0.69
C GLY A 130 -17.28 -4.22 1.77
N ARG A 131 -16.20 -3.65 2.28
CA ARG A 131 -16.21 -2.52 3.23
C ARG A 131 -14.85 -1.85 3.31
N TRP A 132 -14.82 -0.63 3.83
CA TRP A 132 -13.56 0.06 4.12
C TRP A 132 -12.70 -0.72 5.12
N GLN A 133 -11.43 -0.86 4.75
CA GLN A 133 -10.39 -1.43 5.59
C GLN A 133 -9.37 -0.34 5.95
N HIS A 134 -9.14 -0.16 7.24
CA HIS A 134 -8.01 0.59 7.75
C HIS A 134 -6.85 -0.39 7.97
N ILE A 135 -5.87 -0.33 7.11
CA ILE A 135 -4.67 -1.15 7.17
C ILE A 135 -3.57 -0.32 7.82
N TYR A 136 -2.95 -0.87 8.87
CA TYR A 136 -1.86 -0.23 9.57
C TYR A 136 -0.75 -1.24 9.83
N ILE A 137 0.45 -0.96 9.33
CA ILE A 137 1.62 -1.82 9.46
C ILE A 137 2.72 -0.99 10.12
N CYS A 138 3.34 -1.49 11.17
CA CYS A 138 4.49 -0.82 11.78
C CYS A 138 5.61 -1.82 12.09
N PHE A 139 6.84 -1.40 11.80
CA PHE A 139 8.06 -2.16 11.96
C PHE A 139 9.08 -1.33 12.75
N ASP A 140 9.63 -1.90 13.81
CA ASP A 140 10.60 -1.21 14.71
C ASP A 140 12.07 -1.53 14.42
N GLY A 141 12.35 -2.24 13.30
CA GLY A 141 13.66 -2.77 12.94
C GLY A 141 13.87 -4.23 13.37
N ARG A 142 12.88 -4.83 14.04
CA ARG A 142 12.88 -6.24 14.44
C ARG A 142 11.49 -6.87 14.37
N MET A 143 10.50 -6.25 14.99
CA MET A 143 9.12 -6.76 15.05
C MET A 143 8.25 -5.98 14.09
N GLU A 144 7.62 -6.69 13.17
CA GLU A 144 6.58 -6.13 12.33
C GLU A 144 5.21 -6.51 12.87
N GLN A 145 4.32 -5.54 12.94
CA GLN A 145 2.95 -5.70 13.43
C GLN A 145 1.97 -5.20 12.36
N VAL A 146 0.96 -6.00 12.07
CA VAL A 146 -0.12 -5.68 11.13
C VAL A 146 -1.43 -5.57 11.86
N TYR A 147 -2.14 -4.47 11.63
CA TYR A 147 -3.44 -4.18 12.18
C TYR A 147 -4.45 -3.94 11.06
N ILE A 148 -5.66 -4.50 11.21
CA ILE A 148 -6.80 -4.26 10.33
C ILE A 148 -7.96 -3.73 11.18
N ASN A 149 -8.45 -2.54 10.84
CA ASN A 149 -9.53 -1.87 11.57
C ASN A 149 -9.26 -1.74 13.08
N GLY A 150 -8.00 -1.53 13.44
CA GLY A 150 -7.54 -1.36 14.82
C GLY A 150 -7.26 -2.66 15.58
N GLU A 151 -7.55 -3.83 15.01
CA GLU A 151 -7.24 -5.14 15.59
C GLU A 151 -5.88 -5.64 15.08
N GLN A 152 -4.99 -6.06 15.98
CA GLN A 152 -3.73 -6.68 15.59
C GLN A 152 -4.01 -8.09 15.06
N VAL A 153 -3.69 -8.30 13.79
CA VAL A 153 -3.94 -9.56 13.07
C VAL A 153 -2.68 -10.37 12.85
N SER A 154 -1.50 -9.74 12.91
CA SER A 154 -0.21 -10.41 12.80
C SER A 154 0.87 -9.69 13.60
N GLY A 155 1.90 -10.46 14.00
CA GLY A 155 3.15 -9.95 14.53
C GLY A 155 4.26 -10.95 14.22
N LYS A 156 5.38 -10.49 13.63
CA LYS A 156 6.48 -11.36 13.21
C LYS A 156 7.82 -10.70 13.45
N ASP A 157 8.76 -11.45 14.05
CA ASP A 157 10.20 -11.09 14.01
C ASP A 157 10.68 -11.24 12.57
N ILE A 158 11.22 -10.17 12.00
CA ILE A 158 11.73 -10.15 10.63
C ILE A 158 12.96 -9.23 10.54
N GLN A 159 13.88 -9.58 9.66
CA GLN A 159 15.00 -8.73 9.29
C GLN A 159 14.89 -8.36 7.81
N LEU A 160 14.70 -7.09 7.53
CA LEU A 160 14.60 -6.56 6.19
C LEU A 160 15.97 -6.15 5.63
N LEU A 161 16.07 -6.10 4.31
CA LEU A 161 17.20 -5.59 3.54
C LEU A 161 16.69 -4.72 2.38
N VAL A 162 15.74 -3.84 2.69
CA VAL A 162 15.03 -3.03 1.69
C VAL A 162 16.00 -2.34 0.75
N LYS A 163 15.87 -2.60 -0.55
CA LYS A 163 16.77 -2.06 -1.57
C LYS A 163 16.37 -0.66 -2.02
N PRO A 164 17.34 0.13 -2.47
CA PRO A 164 17.06 1.38 -3.16
C PRO A 164 16.10 1.17 -4.33
N SER A 165 15.13 2.06 -4.47
CA SER A 165 14.26 2.09 -5.64
C SER A 165 14.20 3.50 -6.22
N GLN A 166 14.28 3.61 -7.54
CA GLN A 166 14.21 4.89 -8.24
C GLN A 166 12.78 5.45 -8.31
N PHE A 167 11.78 4.62 -8.06
CA PHE A 167 10.38 5.00 -8.07
C PHE A 167 9.53 4.08 -7.19
N VAL A 168 8.34 4.53 -6.90
CA VAL A 168 7.26 3.81 -6.23
C VAL A 168 6.10 3.69 -7.22
N THR A 169 5.37 2.57 -7.22
CA THR A 169 4.17 2.41 -8.04
C THR A 169 2.89 2.33 -7.20
N LEU A 170 1.76 2.73 -7.81
CA LEU A 170 0.43 2.59 -7.24
C LEU A 170 -0.50 1.95 -8.27
N GLY A 171 -1.41 1.10 -7.79
CA GLY A 171 -2.39 0.41 -8.61
C GLY A 171 -1.88 -0.81 -9.35
N ARG A 172 -0.57 -1.05 -9.33
CA ARG A 172 0.11 -2.26 -9.81
C ARG A 172 1.48 -2.37 -9.15
N ASN A 173 2.09 -3.57 -9.19
CA ASN A 173 3.48 -3.75 -8.79
C ASN A 173 4.46 -3.07 -9.77
N ALA A 174 5.74 -3.09 -9.47
CA ALA A 174 6.78 -2.43 -10.28
C ALA A 174 6.88 -3.01 -11.70
N GLU A 175 6.53 -4.28 -11.90
CA GLU A 175 6.49 -4.97 -13.18
C GLU A 175 5.22 -4.63 -14.00
N GLY A 176 4.25 -3.96 -13.40
CA GLY A 176 2.97 -3.61 -14.01
C GLY A 176 1.92 -4.72 -13.95
N GLU A 177 2.13 -5.69 -13.08
CA GLU A 177 1.23 -6.81 -12.79
C GLU A 177 0.34 -6.51 -11.58
N TRP A 178 -0.54 -7.44 -11.21
CA TRP A 178 -1.44 -7.42 -10.05
C TRP A 178 -2.29 -6.14 -9.97
N PRO A 179 -3.12 -5.90 -10.99
CA PRO A 179 -3.93 -4.69 -11.04
C PRO A 179 -4.84 -4.57 -9.83
N PHE A 180 -4.79 -3.41 -9.18
CA PHE A 180 -5.68 -3.06 -8.10
C PHE A 180 -7.04 -2.63 -8.65
N THR A 181 -8.11 -3.19 -8.10
CA THR A 181 -9.49 -2.82 -8.37
C THR A 181 -10.18 -2.43 -7.06
N GLY A 182 -10.73 -1.20 -7.01
CA GLY A 182 -11.38 -0.70 -5.80
C GLY A 182 -11.12 0.78 -5.56
N TYR A 183 -11.10 1.15 -4.30
CA TYR A 183 -11.05 2.53 -3.85
C TYR A 183 -9.91 2.73 -2.84
N LEU A 184 -9.07 3.73 -3.10
CA LEU A 184 -8.02 4.18 -2.20
C LEU A 184 -8.36 5.58 -1.70
N HIS A 185 -8.70 5.73 -0.42
CA HIS A 185 -8.93 7.04 0.17
C HIS A 185 -7.61 7.73 0.52
N SER A 186 -6.69 7.01 1.17
CA SER A 186 -5.38 7.55 1.54
C SER A 186 -4.33 6.46 1.69
N LEU A 187 -3.06 6.84 1.45
CA LEU A 187 -1.89 6.01 1.68
C LEU A 187 -0.77 6.87 2.25
N LYS A 188 -0.16 6.40 3.34
CA LYS A 188 0.94 7.08 4.02
C LYS A 188 2.05 6.09 4.35
N LEU A 189 3.29 6.52 4.18
CA LEU A 189 4.49 5.79 4.58
C LEU A 189 5.43 6.75 5.30
N TRP A 190 5.74 6.44 6.54
CA TRP A 190 6.70 7.15 7.38
C TRP A 190 7.98 6.32 7.53
N ASP A 191 9.10 6.98 7.65
CA ASP A 191 10.42 6.42 7.94
C ASP A 191 10.71 6.36 9.45
N GLU A 192 9.68 6.04 10.22
CA GLU A 192 9.72 5.89 11.67
C GLU A 192 8.74 4.83 12.14
N TYR A 193 9.04 4.20 13.26
CA TYR A 193 8.10 3.32 13.95
C TYR A 193 7.10 4.14 14.75
N ILE A 194 5.84 4.08 14.37
CA ILE A 194 4.72 4.71 15.08
C ILE A 194 3.80 3.58 15.56
N PRO A 195 3.81 3.22 16.85
CA PRO A 195 2.91 2.19 17.35
C PRO A 195 1.45 2.66 17.23
N LEU A 196 0.55 1.74 16.83
CA LEU A 196 -0.87 2.04 16.84
C LEU A 196 -1.33 2.20 18.30
N GLN A 197 -1.35 3.44 18.79
CA GLN A 197 -1.91 3.74 20.11
C GLN A 197 -3.42 3.57 20.02
N GLY A 198 -3.99 2.77 20.95
CA GLY A 198 -5.40 2.43 20.95
C GLY A 198 -6.32 3.64 20.83
N ARG A 199 -6.70 3.95 19.60
CA ARG A 199 -7.85 4.79 19.31
C ARG A 199 -9.09 3.92 19.58
N LYS A 200 -9.66 4.09 20.77
CA LYS A 200 -10.99 3.58 21.09
C LYS A 200 -12.04 4.28 20.23
#